data_718d9282e267ec0ffeef194b5cac8845
#
_entry.id   718d9282e267ec0ffeef194b5cac8845
#
_cell.length_a   1.000
_cell.length_b   1.000
_cell.length_c   1.000
_cell.angle_alpha   90.00
_cell.angle_beta   90.00
_cell.angle_gamma   90.00
#
_symmetry.space_group_name_H-M   'P 1'
#
loop_
_entity.id
_entity.type
_entity.pdbx_description
1 polymer ?
#
loop_
_entity_poly.entity_id
_entity_poly.type
_entity_poly.pdbx_seq_one_letter_code
_entity_poly.pdbx_strand_id
1 'polypeptide(L)'
;MAMLGLPLVGGALFVTLFAAANPLIAQTLAAIRLPSVWQILLWIFVAVCVWPSLRPHRSVMRLAARLPDPEPVLPGTSLPSVLIALALFNAIFAVQNALDIAFLWSGGALPAGMTQTEYVHRGAYPLIGTALIAGVMALAMLRPGSASAHHPWVRRLVTLWVVQNLVLVASSILRTIDYIEASMLTAWRIAAFAWMALVALGLVLICWRILRGRSARWLINWNAFAAAVVLTVCSFVDLGALAASWNVRQQAPAAIDLCYIGQVGDGALLPLIVLEHRRMDAVTRDRVRYARDLIFTDLSARQDSWTEWTPRGARRLARATAMLGPNPARPLAVEQPAWRNCDGSIEHPAPPAQP
;
A
#
# COMPACT_ATOMS: atom_id res chain seq x y z
N MET A 1 10.94 -34.03 5.35
CA MET A 1 11.46 -33.24 4.21
C MET A 1 12.16 -34.08 3.13
N ALA A 2 12.89 -35.15 3.49
CA ALA A 2 13.59 -36.01 2.49
C ALA A 2 12.65 -36.77 1.54
N MET A 3 11.41 -37.09 1.94
CA MET A 3 10.47 -37.87 1.11
C MET A 3 9.90 -37.11 -0.10
N LEU A 4 9.93 -35.79 -0.09
CA LEU A 4 9.38 -34.96 -1.19
C LEU A 4 10.45 -34.49 -2.19
N GLY A 5 11.73 -34.62 -1.87
CA GLY A 5 12.81 -34.13 -2.71
C GLY A 5 12.84 -34.84 -4.07
N LEU A 6 12.79 -36.16 -4.10
CA LEU A 6 12.82 -36.93 -5.35
C LEU A 6 11.58 -36.69 -6.24
N PRO A 7 10.33 -36.71 -5.73
CA PRO A 7 9.17 -36.39 -6.55
C PRO A 7 9.16 -34.96 -7.11
N LEU A 8 9.61 -33.97 -6.34
CA LEU A 8 9.65 -32.59 -6.79
C LEU A 8 10.74 -32.32 -7.83
N VAL A 9 11.97 -32.78 -7.57
CA VAL A 9 13.10 -32.61 -8.50
C VAL A 9 12.89 -33.43 -9.77
N GLY A 10 12.48 -34.70 -9.62
CA GLY A 10 12.17 -35.56 -10.78
C GLY A 10 10.99 -35.08 -11.59
N GLY A 11 9.92 -34.62 -10.93
CA GLY A 11 8.76 -34.03 -11.59
C GLY A 11 9.11 -32.76 -12.39
N ALA A 12 9.87 -31.83 -11.79
CA ALA A 12 10.35 -30.64 -12.46
C ALA A 12 11.24 -30.97 -13.67
N LEU A 13 12.14 -31.96 -13.54
CA LEU A 13 13.00 -32.41 -14.63
C LEU A 13 12.18 -32.97 -15.81
N PHE A 14 11.20 -33.86 -15.53
CA PHE A 14 10.35 -34.42 -16.59
C PHE A 14 9.49 -33.36 -17.26
N VAL A 15 8.91 -32.43 -16.49
CA VAL A 15 8.12 -31.33 -17.06
C VAL A 15 8.97 -30.45 -17.99
N THR A 16 10.20 -30.13 -17.61
CA THR A 16 11.11 -29.36 -18.48
C THR A 16 11.53 -30.12 -19.74
N LEU A 17 11.79 -31.41 -19.64
CA LEU A 17 12.11 -32.25 -20.80
C LEU A 17 10.93 -32.40 -21.75
N PHE A 18 9.71 -32.58 -21.24
CA PHE A 18 8.50 -32.63 -22.07
C PHE A 18 8.17 -31.27 -22.69
N ALA A 19 8.39 -30.17 -22.01
CA ALA A 19 8.23 -28.84 -22.57
C ALA A 19 9.24 -28.58 -23.72
N ALA A 20 10.46 -29.08 -23.60
CA ALA A 20 11.46 -28.99 -24.66
C ALA A 20 11.11 -29.84 -25.87
N ALA A 21 10.43 -31.00 -25.66
CA ALA A 21 10.05 -31.93 -26.73
C ALA A 21 8.68 -31.60 -27.39
N ASN A 22 7.79 -30.88 -26.72
CA ASN A 22 6.44 -30.62 -27.21
C ASN A 22 6.08 -29.13 -27.11
N PRO A 23 5.90 -28.41 -28.24
CA PRO A 23 5.58 -26.99 -28.27
C PRO A 23 4.25 -26.64 -27.56
N LEU A 24 3.27 -27.53 -27.51
CA LEU A 24 2.00 -27.32 -26.84
C LEU A 24 2.18 -27.29 -25.33
N ILE A 25 3.03 -28.17 -24.78
CA ILE A 25 3.38 -28.18 -23.36
C ILE A 25 4.17 -26.92 -23.02
N ALA A 26 5.11 -26.51 -23.88
CA ALA A 26 5.85 -25.27 -23.69
C ALA A 26 4.95 -24.04 -23.67
N GLN A 27 3.98 -23.96 -24.58
CA GLN A 27 3.00 -22.87 -24.63
C GLN A 27 2.06 -22.87 -23.43
N THR A 28 1.55 -24.02 -22.99
CA THR A 28 0.72 -24.10 -21.78
C THR A 28 1.50 -23.75 -20.51
N LEU A 29 2.76 -24.17 -20.41
CA LEU A 29 3.64 -23.77 -19.30
C LEU A 29 3.97 -22.27 -19.33
N ALA A 30 4.21 -21.70 -20.51
CA ALA A 30 4.42 -20.28 -20.68
C ALA A 30 3.16 -19.44 -20.36
N ALA A 31 1.97 -20.01 -20.58
CA ALA A 31 0.70 -19.40 -20.21
C ALA A 31 0.43 -19.45 -18.70
N ILE A 32 1.08 -20.38 -17.97
CA ILE A 32 1.04 -20.41 -16.51
C ILE A 32 1.87 -19.25 -15.98
N ARG A 33 1.22 -18.16 -15.65
CA ARG A 33 1.86 -17.06 -14.95
C ARG A 33 2.23 -17.53 -13.54
N LEU A 34 3.48 -17.94 -13.37
CA LEU A 34 4.01 -18.22 -12.04
C LEU A 34 3.88 -16.93 -11.21
N PRO A 35 3.39 -17.04 -9.98
CA PRO A 35 3.35 -15.87 -9.12
C PRO A 35 4.76 -15.30 -8.97
N SER A 36 4.87 -13.98 -9.03
CA SER A 36 6.15 -13.32 -8.82
C SER A 36 6.68 -13.62 -7.42
N VAL A 37 8.00 -13.55 -7.25
CA VAL A 37 8.63 -13.73 -5.93
C VAL A 37 7.95 -12.83 -4.87
N TRP A 38 7.56 -11.62 -5.26
CA TRP A 38 6.84 -10.68 -4.39
C TRP A 38 5.44 -11.17 -4.00
N GLN A 39 4.73 -11.82 -4.91
CA GLN A 39 3.42 -12.43 -4.60
C GLN A 39 3.57 -13.60 -3.64
N ILE A 40 4.58 -14.45 -3.85
CA ILE A 40 4.86 -15.58 -2.95
C ILE A 40 5.24 -15.06 -1.56
N LEU A 41 6.10 -14.05 -1.47
CA LEU A 41 6.46 -13.42 -0.21
C LEU A 41 5.25 -12.78 0.48
N LEU A 42 4.37 -12.13 -0.27
CA LEU A 42 3.13 -11.59 0.26
C LEU A 42 2.21 -12.70 0.79
N TRP A 43 2.04 -13.80 0.06
CA TRP A 43 1.22 -14.91 0.53
C TRP A 43 1.77 -15.58 1.79
N ILE A 44 3.10 -15.75 1.85
CA ILE A 44 3.77 -16.26 3.05
C ILE A 44 3.56 -15.28 4.21
N PHE A 45 3.75 -13.99 3.99
CA PHE A 45 3.54 -12.95 4.99
C PHE A 45 2.10 -12.95 5.52
N VAL A 46 1.11 -12.93 4.62
CA VAL A 46 -0.31 -13.01 4.98
C VAL A 46 -0.62 -14.30 5.73
N ALA A 47 -0.12 -15.45 5.27
CA ALA A 47 -0.31 -16.71 5.94
C ALA A 47 0.28 -16.71 7.36
N VAL A 48 1.47 -16.17 7.55
CA VAL A 48 2.12 -16.06 8.87
C VAL A 48 1.37 -15.10 9.78
N CYS A 49 0.81 -14.02 9.25
CA CYS A 49 0.03 -13.05 10.05
C CYS A 49 -1.36 -13.60 10.42
N VAL A 50 -2.03 -14.29 9.50
CA VAL A 50 -3.41 -14.79 9.68
C VAL A 50 -3.46 -16.11 10.43
N TRP A 51 -2.47 -16.99 10.21
CA TRP A 51 -2.43 -18.32 10.81
C TRP A 51 -2.54 -18.36 12.35
N PRO A 52 -1.86 -17.48 13.10
CA PRO A 52 -2.02 -17.42 14.55
C PRO A 52 -3.42 -17.02 15.01
N SER A 53 -4.13 -16.23 14.19
CA SER A 53 -5.51 -15.77 14.47
C SER A 53 -6.54 -16.86 14.21
N LEU A 54 -6.26 -17.79 13.31
CA LEU A 54 -7.15 -18.89 12.94
C LEU A 54 -6.96 -20.15 13.82
N ARG A 55 -5.88 -20.25 14.57
CA ARG A 55 -5.61 -21.42 15.44
C ARG A 55 -5.76 -21.08 16.91
N PRO A 56 -6.47 -21.95 17.70
CA PRO A 56 -6.54 -21.76 19.13
C PRO A 56 -5.13 -21.79 19.75
N HIS A 57 -4.92 -20.85 20.61
CA HIS A 57 -3.68 -20.44 21.29
C HIS A 57 -2.75 -21.56 21.81
N ARG A 58 -3.30 -22.74 22.07
CA ARG A 58 -2.57 -23.91 22.62
C ARG A 58 -1.52 -24.49 21.66
N SER A 59 -1.70 -24.32 20.34
CA SER A 59 -0.76 -24.89 19.35
C SER A 59 0.50 -24.03 19.16
N VAL A 60 0.36 -22.71 19.23
CA VAL A 60 1.51 -21.78 19.19
C VAL A 60 2.35 -21.93 20.47
N MET A 61 1.71 -22.13 21.62
CA MET A 61 2.40 -22.40 22.89
C MET A 61 3.18 -23.72 22.87
N ARG A 62 2.64 -24.76 22.24
CA ARG A 62 3.33 -26.08 22.13
C ARG A 62 4.50 -26.02 21.13
N LEU A 63 4.40 -25.22 20.08
CA LEU A 63 5.50 -25.01 19.15
C LEU A 63 6.61 -24.17 19.79
N ALA A 64 6.24 -23.11 20.52
CA ALA A 64 7.19 -22.30 21.28
C ALA A 64 7.87 -23.08 22.43
N ALA A 65 7.15 -24.04 23.05
CA ALA A 65 7.71 -24.90 24.08
C ALA A 65 8.57 -26.06 23.51
N ARG A 66 8.48 -26.35 22.21
CA ARG A 66 9.32 -27.37 21.53
C ARG A 66 10.55 -26.77 20.84
N LEU A 67 10.64 -25.48 20.75
CA LEU A 67 11.90 -24.84 20.37
C LEU A 67 12.83 -25.01 21.56
N PRO A 68 13.99 -25.67 21.40
CA PRO A 68 14.95 -25.74 22.47
C PRO A 68 15.21 -24.32 22.95
N ASP A 69 15.30 -24.17 24.28
CA ASP A 69 15.74 -22.90 24.86
C ASP A 69 17.03 -22.50 24.15
N PRO A 70 17.02 -21.53 23.27
CA PRO A 70 18.26 -21.18 22.62
C PRO A 70 19.02 -20.34 23.63
N GLU A 71 20.02 -20.91 24.23
CA GLU A 71 21.23 -20.17 24.51
C GLU A 71 22.20 -20.30 23.33
N PRO A 72 21.95 -19.77 22.15
CA PRO A 72 23.03 -19.36 21.29
C PRO A 72 23.32 -17.92 21.73
N VAL A 73 24.39 -17.69 22.44
CA VAL A 73 25.06 -16.40 22.47
C VAL A 73 25.38 -16.11 20.99
N LEU A 74 24.48 -15.38 20.33
CA LEU A 74 24.72 -14.92 18.97
C LEU A 74 26.05 -14.12 18.99
N PRO A 75 27.04 -14.45 18.17
CA PRO A 75 28.27 -13.69 18.12
C PRO A 75 27.93 -12.20 17.87
N GLY A 76 28.43 -11.29 18.72
CA GLY A 76 28.13 -9.86 18.62
C GLY A 76 27.02 -9.33 19.56
N THR A 77 26.40 -10.15 20.42
CA THR A 77 25.38 -9.70 21.40
C THR A 77 25.99 -9.36 22.79
N SER A 78 27.30 -9.19 22.87
CA SER A 78 27.93 -8.67 24.09
C SER A 78 27.41 -7.23 24.37
N LEU A 79 27.26 -6.88 25.62
CA LEU A 79 26.77 -5.56 26.03
C LEU A 79 27.54 -4.41 25.36
N PRO A 80 28.91 -4.42 25.27
CA PRO A 80 29.64 -3.39 24.55
C PRO A 80 29.27 -3.32 23.06
N SER A 81 29.14 -4.46 22.38
CA SER A 81 28.75 -4.51 20.96
C SER A 81 27.37 -3.91 20.71
N VAL A 82 26.41 -4.23 21.58
CA VAL A 82 25.04 -3.67 21.50
C VAL A 82 25.05 -2.16 21.71
N LEU A 83 25.80 -1.65 22.68
CA LEU A 83 25.94 -0.22 22.94
C LEU A 83 26.58 0.51 21.75
N ILE A 84 27.66 -0.01 21.20
CA ILE A 84 28.34 0.57 20.03
C ILE A 84 27.42 0.57 18.81
N ALA A 85 26.73 -0.55 18.55
CA ALA A 85 25.77 -0.65 17.45
C ALA A 85 24.63 0.35 17.60
N LEU A 86 24.02 0.45 18.78
CA LEU A 86 22.96 1.41 19.03
C LEU A 86 23.43 2.87 18.92
N ALA A 87 24.64 3.18 19.42
CA ALA A 87 25.20 4.52 19.28
C ALA A 87 25.40 4.88 17.80
N LEU A 88 25.98 3.94 17.01
CA LEU A 88 26.17 4.11 15.56
C LEU A 88 24.85 4.27 14.82
N PHE A 89 23.84 3.44 15.11
CA PHE A 89 22.53 3.55 14.51
C PHE A 89 21.86 4.90 14.83
N ASN A 90 21.91 5.32 16.08
CA ASN A 90 21.39 6.64 16.46
C ASN A 90 22.10 7.78 15.72
N ALA A 91 23.43 7.70 15.52
CA ALA A 91 24.16 8.71 14.77
C ALA A 91 23.75 8.75 13.29
N ILE A 92 23.64 7.58 12.64
CA ILE A 92 23.20 7.47 11.24
C ILE A 92 21.78 8.04 11.08
N PHE A 93 20.85 7.65 11.96
CA PHE A 93 19.46 8.13 11.91
C PHE A 93 19.36 9.64 12.24
N ALA A 94 20.21 10.15 13.12
CA ALA A 94 20.25 11.58 13.42
C ALA A 94 20.66 12.40 12.19
N VAL A 95 21.65 11.94 11.43
CA VAL A 95 22.06 12.59 10.17
C VAL A 95 20.92 12.57 9.16
N GLN A 96 20.26 11.42 8.97
CA GLN A 96 19.13 11.31 8.05
C GLN A 96 17.96 12.22 8.46
N ASN A 97 17.59 12.24 9.74
CA ASN A 97 16.55 13.10 10.25
C ASN A 97 16.90 14.60 10.12
N ALA A 98 18.16 14.96 10.35
CA ALA A 98 18.62 16.33 10.18
C ALA A 98 18.51 16.78 8.69
N LEU A 99 18.85 15.89 7.75
CA LEU A 99 18.68 16.16 6.32
C LEU A 99 17.19 16.30 5.95
N ASP A 100 16.33 15.41 6.44
CA ASP A 100 14.88 15.50 6.20
C ASP A 100 14.30 16.81 6.78
N ILE A 101 14.70 17.21 7.98
CA ILE A 101 14.27 18.47 8.58
C ILE A 101 14.78 19.66 7.76
N ALA A 102 16.03 19.63 7.33
CA ALA A 102 16.65 20.73 6.59
C ALA A 102 16.05 20.89 5.16
N PHE A 103 15.68 19.81 4.49
CA PHE A 103 15.20 19.86 3.09
C PHE A 103 13.69 19.74 2.97
N LEU A 104 13.07 18.80 3.66
CA LEU A 104 11.66 18.51 3.52
C LEU A 104 10.78 19.46 4.37
N TRP A 105 11.14 19.66 5.64
CA TRP A 105 10.34 20.46 6.57
C TRP A 105 10.54 21.97 6.37
N SER A 106 11.67 22.38 5.78
CA SER A 106 11.94 23.80 5.47
C SER A 106 11.39 24.25 4.11
N GLY A 107 10.77 23.36 3.31
CA GLY A 107 10.29 23.67 1.97
C GLY A 107 11.42 23.92 0.94
N GLY A 108 12.60 23.34 1.17
CA GLY A 108 13.77 23.48 0.28
C GLY A 108 13.50 22.99 -1.14
N ALA A 109 14.08 23.66 -2.14
CA ALA A 109 13.98 23.25 -3.54
C ALA A 109 14.57 21.85 -3.76
N LEU A 110 13.89 21.04 -4.58
CA LEU A 110 14.41 19.74 -4.99
C LEU A 110 15.74 19.88 -5.72
N PRO A 111 16.66 18.89 -5.58
CA PRO A 111 17.88 18.86 -6.35
C PRO A 111 17.62 18.93 -7.86
N ALA A 112 18.46 19.68 -8.61
CA ALA A 112 18.28 19.87 -10.03
C ALA A 112 18.19 18.54 -10.79
N GLY A 113 17.16 18.38 -11.64
CA GLY A 113 16.96 17.19 -12.46
C GLY A 113 16.16 16.04 -11.81
N MET A 114 15.68 16.22 -10.57
CA MET A 114 14.88 15.20 -9.90
C MET A 114 13.38 15.58 -9.93
N THR A 115 12.53 14.66 -10.38
CA THR A 115 11.09 14.84 -10.31
C THR A 115 10.56 14.54 -8.90
N GLN A 116 9.41 15.14 -8.54
CA GLN A 116 8.78 14.92 -7.24
C GLN A 116 8.39 13.46 -7.04
N THR A 117 7.95 12.80 -8.10
CA THR A 117 7.65 11.37 -8.11
C THR A 117 8.88 10.52 -7.78
N GLU A 118 10.01 10.81 -8.42
CA GLU A 118 11.26 10.09 -8.20
C GLU A 118 11.81 10.30 -6.80
N TYR A 119 11.72 11.52 -6.26
CA TYR A 119 12.14 11.84 -4.89
C TYR A 119 11.33 11.06 -3.86
N VAL A 120 9.99 10.98 -4.03
CA VAL A 120 9.12 10.23 -3.11
C VAL A 120 9.40 8.73 -3.18
N HIS A 121 9.49 8.16 -4.39
CA HIS A 121 9.72 6.71 -4.54
C HIS A 121 11.11 6.28 -4.08
N ARG A 122 12.15 7.06 -4.34
CA ARG A 122 13.51 6.76 -3.85
C ARG A 122 13.63 6.84 -2.34
N GLY A 123 12.84 7.72 -1.67
CA GLY A 123 12.89 7.88 -0.23
C GLY A 123 11.97 6.94 0.55
N ALA A 124 10.73 6.72 0.10
CA ALA A 124 9.70 6.06 0.89
C ALA A 124 9.99 4.57 1.15
N TYR A 125 10.33 3.80 0.13
CA TYR A 125 10.54 2.35 0.28
C TYR A 125 11.75 1.98 1.15
N PRO A 126 12.94 2.58 0.96
CA PRO A 126 14.07 2.32 1.85
C PRO A 126 13.79 2.71 3.31
N LEU A 127 13.09 3.81 3.55
CA LEU A 127 12.76 4.27 4.91
C LEU A 127 11.81 3.31 5.62
N ILE A 128 10.79 2.79 4.93
CA ILE A 128 9.89 1.76 5.49
C ILE A 128 10.68 0.49 5.81
N GLY A 129 11.53 0.03 4.88
CA GLY A 129 12.40 -1.13 5.10
C GLY A 129 13.32 -0.94 6.31
N THR A 130 13.92 0.24 6.43
CA THR A 130 14.79 0.61 7.56
C THR A 130 14.03 0.59 8.88
N ALA A 131 12.81 1.14 8.93
CA ALA A 131 11.98 1.14 10.14
C ALA A 131 11.59 -0.29 10.58
N LEU A 132 11.26 -1.17 9.62
CA LEU A 132 10.94 -2.57 9.92
C LEU A 132 12.17 -3.33 10.43
N ILE A 133 13.33 -3.17 9.78
CA ILE A 133 14.60 -3.78 10.22
C ILE A 133 14.96 -3.26 11.61
N ALA A 134 14.83 -1.96 11.86
CA ALA A 134 15.05 -1.37 13.16
C ALA A 134 14.15 -1.99 14.25
N GLY A 135 12.86 -2.19 13.96
CA GLY A 135 11.93 -2.85 14.88
C GLY A 135 12.34 -4.29 15.21
N VAL A 136 12.72 -5.08 14.19
CA VAL A 136 13.19 -6.46 14.38
C VAL A 136 14.49 -6.49 15.18
N MET A 137 15.45 -5.63 14.87
CA MET A 137 16.72 -5.53 15.60
C MET A 137 16.51 -5.13 17.07
N ALA A 138 15.64 -4.14 17.34
CA ALA A 138 15.30 -3.76 18.71
C ALA A 138 14.71 -4.94 19.49
N LEU A 139 13.82 -5.72 18.88
CA LEU A 139 13.24 -6.90 19.50
C LEU A 139 14.27 -8.02 19.73
N ALA A 140 15.21 -8.20 18.80
CA ALA A 140 16.27 -9.22 18.92
C ALA A 140 17.30 -8.86 20.01
N MET A 141 17.70 -7.57 20.09
CA MET A 141 18.66 -7.08 21.06
C MET A 141 18.10 -7.02 22.49
N LEU A 142 16.78 -6.84 22.63
CA LEU A 142 16.09 -6.68 23.91
C LEU A 142 15.24 -7.92 24.25
N ARG A 143 15.82 -9.11 24.08
CA ARG A 143 15.14 -10.34 24.53
C ARG A 143 14.88 -10.31 26.03
N PRO A 144 13.70 -10.76 26.48
CA PRO A 144 13.44 -10.91 27.90
C PRO A 144 14.50 -11.82 28.54
N GLY A 145 15.10 -11.36 29.64
CA GLY A 145 16.16 -12.11 30.33
C GLY A 145 17.60 -11.82 29.88
N SER A 146 17.81 -11.07 28.79
CA SER A 146 19.18 -10.67 28.42
C SER A 146 19.74 -9.58 29.34
N ALA A 147 21.04 -9.63 29.66
CA ALA A 147 21.72 -8.61 30.42
C ALA A 147 21.58 -7.21 29.79
N SER A 148 21.51 -7.16 28.45
CA SER A 148 21.32 -5.94 27.68
C SER A 148 19.95 -5.28 27.90
N ALA A 149 18.88 -6.07 28.13
CA ALA A 149 17.52 -5.55 28.29
C ALA A 149 17.33 -4.72 29.58
N HIS A 150 18.14 -4.98 30.60
CA HIS A 150 18.06 -4.33 31.89
C HIS A 150 19.03 -3.13 32.01
N HIS A 151 19.96 -2.99 31.06
CA HIS A 151 20.97 -1.96 31.12
C HIS A 151 20.39 -0.57 30.78
N PRO A 152 20.52 0.46 31.63
CA PRO A 152 19.85 1.75 31.46
C PRO A 152 20.23 2.48 30.18
N TRP A 153 21.50 2.42 29.77
CA TRP A 153 21.96 3.05 28.55
C TRP A 153 21.39 2.37 27.28
N VAL A 154 21.26 1.05 27.28
CA VAL A 154 20.62 0.33 26.16
C VAL A 154 19.16 0.76 26.00
N ARG A 155 18.43 0.86 27.12
CA ARG A 155 17.03 1.32 27.09
C ARG A 155 16.91 2.75 26.58
N ARG A 156 17.80 3.66 27.00
CA ARG A 156 17.83 5.06 26.53
C ARG A 156 18.11 5.13 25.04
N LEU A 157 19.14 4.44 24.55
CA LEU A 157 19.54 4.44 23.14
C LEU A 157 18.47 3.82 22.25
N VAL A 158 17.81 2.74 22.67
CA VAL A 158 16.70 2.15 21.91
C VAL A 158 15.49 3.07 21.89
N THR A 159 15.18 3.72 23.04
CA THR A 159 14.08 4.71 23.06
C THR A 159 14.36 5.87 22.11
N LEU A 160 15.58 6.41 22.13
CA LEU A 160 16.00 7.46 21.21
C LEU A 160 15.90 7.01 19.76
N TRP A 161 16.35 5.78 19.47
CA TRP A 161 16.27 5.21 18.12
C TRP A 161 14.83 5.03 17.65
N VAL A 162 13.91 4.59 18.52
CA VAL A 162 12.47 4.50 18.19
C VAL A 162 11.89 5.88 17.90
N VAL A 163 12.24 6.89 18.70
CA VAL A 163 11.80 8.28 18.45
C VAL A 163 12.29 8.77 17.10
N GLN A 164 13.55 8.53 16.75
CA GLN A 164 14.09 8.87 15.42
C GLN A 164 13.36 8.15 14.28
N ASN A 165 13.00 6.88 14.45
CA ASN A 165 12.17 6.17 13.48
C ASN A 165 10.76 6.78 13.35
N LEU A 166 10.16 7.27 14.43
CA LEU A 166 8.89 7.99 14.35
C LEU A 166 9.01 9.30 13.56
N VAL A 167 10.13 10.00 13.69
CA VAL A 167 10.42 11.20 12.87
C VAL A 167 10.54 10.80 11.38
N LEU A 168 11.19 9.70 11.06
CA LEU A 168 11.25 9.19 9.66
C LEU A 168 9.86 8.83 9.11
N VAL A 169 9.00 8.22 9.93
CA VAL A 169 7.60 7.96 9.51
C VAL A 169 6.85 9.27 9.26
N ALA A 170 7.03 10.27 10.14
CA ALA A 170 6.44 11.61 9.93
C ALA A 170 6.96 12.26 8.63
N SER A 171 8.25 12.19 8.35
CA SER A 171 8.85 12.65 7.10
C SER A 171 8.26 11.93 5.87
N SER A 172 8.02 10.62 5.98
CA SER A 172 7.40 9.83 4.91
C SER A 172 5.94 10.24 4.67
N ILE A 173 5.21 10.59 5.73
CA ILE A 173 3.84 11.13 5.63
C ILE A 173 3.88 12.48 4.92
N LEU A 174 4.76 13.39 5.30
CA LEU A 174 4.90 14.71 4.66
C LEU A 174 5.20 14.57 3.16
N ARG A 175 6.18 13.74 2.78
CA ARG A 175 6.48 13.45 1.37
C ARG A 175 5.26 12.95 0.60
N THR A 176 4.44 12.12 1.23
CA THR A 176 3.22 11.60 0.61
C THR A 176 2.17 12.70 0.44
N ILE A 177 2.08 13.64 1.40
CA ILE A 177 1.18 14.81 1.30
C ILE A 177 1.62 15.72 0.14
N ASP A 178 2.89 16.08 0.06
CA ASP A 178 3.45 16.89 -1.03
C ASP A 178 3.18 16.24 -2.40
N TYR A 179 3.33 14.92 -2.44
CA TYR A 179 3.04 14.17 -3.68
C TYR A 179 1.54 14.15 -4.03
N ILE A 180 0.64 14.14 -3.05
CA ILE A 180 -0.81 14.23 -3.28
C ILE A 180 -1.17 15.61 -3.84
N GLU A 181 -0.59 16.68 -3.31
CA GLU A 181 -0.82 18.04 -3.79
C GLU A 181 -0.39 18.21 -5.26
N ALA A 182 0.73 17.56 -5.64
CA ALA A 182 1.24 17.61 -7.01
C ALA A 182 0.52 16.67 -8.00
N SER A 183 -0.10 15.58 -7.53
CA SER A 183 -0.49 14.45 -8.41
C SER A 183 -1.87 13.86 -8.15
N MET A 184 -2.68 14.38 -7.25
CA MET A 184 -3.97 13.87 -6.80
C MET A 184 -3.90 12.79 -5.71
N LEU A 185 -4.98 12.63 -4.97
CA LEU A 185 -5.15 11.54 -3.99
C LEU A 185 -5.60 10.25 -4.68
N THR A 186 -4.98 9.12 -4.35
CA THR A 186 -5.37 7.80 -4.84
C THR A 186 -5.70 6.86 -3.68
N ALA A 187 -6.48 5.80 -3.95
CA ALA A 187 -6.79 4.77 -2.96
C ALA A 187 -5.51 4.14 -2.37
N TRP A 188 -4.47 3.95 -3.20
CA TRP A 188 -3.17 3.43 -2.76
C TRP A 188 -2.45 4.37 -1.80
N ARG A 189 -2.56 5.69 -1.98
CA ARG A 189 -1.97 6.68 -1.06
C ARG A 189 -2.69 6.70 0.28
N ILE A 190 -4.02 6.52 0.30
CA ILE A 190 -4.78 6.36 1.54
C ILE A 190 -4.35 5.08 2.26
N ALA A 191 -4.20 3.97 1.54
CA ALA A 191 -3.69 2.73 2.10
C ALA A 191 -2.25 2.88 2.65
N ALA A 192 -1.39 3.65 1.96
CA ALA A 192 -0.05 3.97 2.44
C ALA A 192 -0.07 4.76 3.76
N PHE A 193 -0.97 5.73 3.94
CA PHE A 193 -1.15 6.41 5.22
C PHE A 193 -1.59 5.46 6.34
N ALA A 194 -2.54 4.57 6.06
CA ALA A 194 -2.97 3.56 7.03
C ALA A 194 -1.81 2.64 7.43
N TRP A 195 -0.98 2.24 6.46
CA TRP A 195 0.22 1.45 6.71
C TRP A 195 1.25 2.21 7.56
N MET A 196 1.56 3.46 7.21
CA MET A 196 2.49 4.30 7.99
C MET A 196 1.99 4.51 9.42
N ALA A 197 0.68 4.69 9.62
CA ALA A 197 0.09 4.78 10.95
C ALA A 197 0.25 3.47 11.76
N LEU A 198 0.09 2.30 11.12
CA LEU A 198 0.34 1.01 11.75
C LEU A 198 1.81 0.83 12.13
N VAL A 199 2.74 1.23 11.27
CA VAL A 199 4.19 1.19 11.56
C VAL A 199 4.51 2.10 12.75
N ALA A 200 4.01 3.34 12.76
CA ALA A 200 4.20 4.27 13.87
C ALA A 200 3.64 3.71 15.18
N LEU A 201 2.43 3.15 15.15
CA LEU A 201 1.84 2.51 16.32
C LEU A 201 2.67 1.32 16.80
N GLY A 202 3.15 0.47 15.88
CA GLY A 202 4.04 -0.65 16.20
C GLY A 202 5.31 -0.22 16.90
N LEU A 203 5.94 0.86 16.44
CA LEU A 203 7.13 1.46 17.06
C LEU A 203 6.82 1.99 18.48
N VAL A 204 5.69 2.67 18.65
CA VAL A 204 5.24 3.15 19.98
C VAL A 204 4.99 1.96 20.93
N LEU A 205 4.34 0.89 20.44
CA LEU A 205 4.09 -0.30 21.24
C LEU A 205 5.38 -1.03 21.62
N ILE A 206 6.38 -1.07 20.73
CA ILE A 206 7.73 -1.59 21.04
C ILE A 206 8.37 -0.78 22.15
N CYS A 207 8.36 0.57 22.03
CA CYS A 207 8.91 1.46 23.06
C CYS A 207 8.19 1.26 24.41
N TRP A 208 6.85 1.22 24.39
CA TRP A 208 6.04 0.98 25.59
C TRP A 208 6.34 -0.37 26.24
N ARG A 209 6.49 -1.43 25.43
CA ARG A 209 6.90 -2.75 25.93
C ARG A 209 8.23 -2.70 26.66
N ILE A 210 9.22 -2.03 26.07
CA ILE A 210 10.57 -1.91 26.66
C ILE A 210 10.53 -1.12 27.98
N LEU A 211 9.82 0.01 28.00
CA LEU A 211 9.74 0.88 29.17
C LEU A 211 8.95 0.23 30.32
N ARG A 212 7.90 -0.52 30.02
CA ARG A 212 6.98 -1.08 31.00
C ARG A 212 7.21 -2.58 31.28
N GLY A 213 8.21 -3.21 30.65
CA GLY A 213 8.51 -4.63 30.84
C GLY A 213 7.38 -5.57 30.37
N ARG A 214 6.60 -5.18 29.37
CA ARG A 214 5.48 -6.00 28.86
C ARG A 214 5.97 -7.21 28.09
N SER A 215 5.16 -8.29 28.07
CA SER A 215 5.49 -9.53 27.37
C SER A 215 5.48 -9.37 25.85
N ALA A 216 6.17 -10.25 25.13
CA ALA A 216 6.12 -10.32 23.67
C ALA A 216 4.69 -10.60 23.16
N ARG A 217 3.93 -11.44 23.87
CA ARG A 217 2.54 -11.75 23.58
C ARG A 217 1.65 -10.49 23.61
N TRP A 218 1.85 -9.62 24.60
CA TRP A 218 1.14 -8.35 24.67
C TRP A 218 1.39 -7.51 23.42
N LEU A 219 2.64 -7.39 22.97
CA LEU A 219 3.00 -6.64 21.78
C LEU A 219 2.35 -7.21 20.51
N ILE A 220 2.43 -8.54 20.33
CA ILE A 220 1.84 -9.21 19.17
C ILE A 220 0.32 -9.00 19.14
N ASN A 221 -0.35 -9.19 20.28
CA ASN A 221 -1.81 -9.05 20.34
C ASN A 221 -2.26 -7.63 20.03
N TRP A 222 -1.57 -6.60 20.54
CA TRP A 222 -1.93 -5.21 20.26
C TRP A 222 -1.65 -4.82 18.81
N ASN A 223 -0.55 -5.28 18.22
CA ASN A 223 -0.30 -5.06 16.79
C ASN A 223 -1.32 -5.79 15.92
N ALA A 224 -1.65 -7.04 16.23
CA ALA A 224 -2.66 -7.81 15.52
C ALA A 224 -4.05 -7.15 15.63
N PHE A 225 -4.42 -6.68 16.83
CA PHE A 225 -5.66 -5.94 17.04
C PHE A 225 -5.70 -4.65 16.19
N ALA A 226 -4.64 -3.86 16.22
CA ALA A 226 -4.54 -2.64 15.43
C ALA A 226 -4.66 -2.93 13.92
N ALA A 227 -3.94 -3.94 13.43
CA ALA A 227 -4.03 -4.36 12.04
C ALA A 227 -5.45 -4.83 11.68
N ALA A 228 -6.09 -5.62 12.54
CA ALA A 228 -7.47 -6.07 12.35
C ALA A 228 -8.46 -4.89 12.27
N VAL A 229 -8.31 -3.89 13.16
CA VAL A 229 -9.13 -2.67 13.13
C VAL A 229 -8.94 -1.93 11.81
N VAL A 230 -7.70 -1.69 11.38
CA VAL A 230 -7.42 -0.98 10.13
C VAL A 230 -7.98 -1.74 8.93
N LEU A 231 -7.77 -3.05 8.85
CA LEU A 231 -8.31 -3.89 7.76
C LEU A 231 -9.85 -3.86 7.74
N THR A 232 -10.47 -3.94 8.93
CA THR A 232 -11.92 -3.84 9.05
C THR A 232 -12.42 -2.48 8.55
N VAL A 233 -11.83 -1.38 8.98
CA VAL A 233 -12.21 -0.03 8.53
C VAL A 233 -12.03 0.08 7.01
N CYS A 234 -10.90 -0.37 6.46
CA CYS A 234 -10.65 -0.34 5.01
C CYS A 234 -11.64 -1.21 4.20
N SER A 235 -12.20 -2.27 4.80
CA SER A 235 -13.22 -3.09 4.15
C SER A 235 -14.58 -2.40 4.07
N PHE A 236 -14.89 -1.52 5.04
CA PHE A 236 -16.15 -0.77 5.04
C PHE A 236 -16.07 0.56 4.30
N VAL A 237 -14.90 1.19 4.27
CA VAL A 237 -14.68 2.48 3.60
C VAL A 237 -14.32 2.24 2.14
N ASP A 238 -15.05 2.92 1.24
CA ASP A 238 -14.69 2.96 -0.18
C ASP A 238 -13.57 3.99 -0.39
N LEU A 239 -12.32 3.51 -0.39
CA LEU A 239 -11.13 4.36 -0.51
C LEU A 239 -11.08 5.06 -1.87
N GLY A 240 -11.61 4.43 -2.93
CA GLY A 240 -11.71 5.03 -4.25
C GLY A 240 -12.69 6.20 -4.27
N ALA A 241 -13.90 6.01 -3.70
CA ALA A 241 -14.89 7.09 -3.58
C ALA A 241 -14.37 8.24 -2.71
N LEU A 242 -13.63 7.94 -1.65
CA LEU A 242 -13.01 8.96 -0.81
C LEU A 242 -11.97 9.77 -1.59
N ALA A 243 -11.08 9.09 -2.33
CA ALA A 243 -10.06 9.73 -3.16
C ALA A 243 -10.69 10.59 -4.27
N ALA A 244 -11.68 10.05 -5.00
CA ALA A 244 -12.39 10.80 -6.03
C ALA A 244 -13.09 12.04 -5.47
N SER A 245 -13.76 11.90 -4.31
CA SER A 245 -14.45 13.02 -3.65
C SER A 245 -13.49 14.11 -3.20
N TRP A 246 -12.31 13.73 -2.69
CA TRP A 246 -11.26 14.66 -2.29
C TRP A 246 -10.73 15.42 -3.52
N ASN A 247 -10.35 14.70 -4.57
CA ASN A 247 -9.80 15.29 -5.78
C ASN A 247 -10.77 16.29 -6.43
N VAL A 248 -12.05 15.91 -6.53
CA VAL A 248 -13.09 16.80 -7.08
C VAL A 248 -13.24 18.08 -6.27
N ARG A 249 -12.98 18.08 -4.98
CA ARG A 249 -13.10 19.28 -4.12
C ARG A 249 -11.86 20.16 -4.18
N GLN A 250 -10.67 19.56 -4.20
CA GLN A 250 -9.39 20.27 -4.04
C GLN A 250 -8.77 20.71 -5.38
N GLN A 251 -8.97 19.93 -6.44
CA GLN A 251 -8.34 20.18 -7.74
C GLN A 251 -9.19 21.09 -8.62
N ALA A 252 -8.52 21.83 -9.51
CA ALA A 252 -9.21 22.50 -10.63
C ALA A 252 -9.77 21.43 -11.58
N PRO A 253 -10.98 21.65 -12.17
CA PRO A 253 -11.61 20.62 -13.02
C PRO A 253 -10.73 20.13 -14.17
N ALA A 254 -9.94 21.03 -14.80
CA ALA A 254 -9.04 20.68 -15.88
C ALA A 254 -7.80 19.88 -15.46
N ALA A 255 -7.44 19.90 -14.16
CA ALA A 255 -6.29 19.17 -13.61
C ALA A 255 -6.64 17.76 -13.14
N ILE A 256 -7.93 17.37 -13.18
CA ILE A 256 -8.38 16.06 -12.73
C ILE A 256 -8.06 15.01 -13.80
N ASP A 257 -7.30 13.98 -13.42
CA ASP A 257 -7.05 12.82 -14.27
C ASP A 257 -8.33 11.96 -14.35
N LEU A 258 -9.07 12.12 -15.45
CA LEU A 258 -10.30 11.38 -15.69
C LEU A 258 -10.03 9.90 -16.00
N CYS A 259 -8.84 9.52 -16.49
CA CYS A 259 -8.47 8.12 -16.66
C CYS A 259 -8.36 7.40 -15.30
N TYR A 260 -7.69 8.05 -14.35
CA TYR A 260 -7.64 7.51 -12.98
C TYR A 260 -9.03 7.45 -12.34
N ILE A 261 -9.84 8.50 -12.51
CA ILE A 261 -11.22 8.53 -12.00
C ILE A 261 -12.06 7.39 -12.60
N GLY A 262 -11.89 7.11 -13.89
CA GLY A 262 -12.53 5.96 -14.56
C GLY A 262 -12.12 4.62 -13.94
N GLN A 263 -10.85 4.45 -13.59
CA GLN A 263 -10.35 3.23 -12.92
C GLN A 263 -10.90 3.02 -11.51
N VAL A 264 -11.32 4.09 -10.83
CA VAL A 264 -12.00 3.99 -9.52
C VAL A 264 -13.38 3.30 -9.67
N GLY A 265 -13.99 3.37 -10.84
CA GLY A 265 -15.27 2.75 -11.12
C GLY A 265 -16.42 3.42 -10.36
N ASP A 266 -17.34 2.61 -9.83
CA ASP A 266 -18.57 3.08 -9.15
C ASP A 266 -18.32 4.16 -8.11
N GLY A 267 -17.18 4.08 -7.40
CA GLY A 267 -16.78 5.03 -6.38
C GLY A 267 -16.73 6.48 -6.88
N ALA A 268 -16.44 6.66 -8.16
CA ALA A 268 -16.28 7.97 -8.78
C ALA A 268 -17.60 8.57 -9.28
N LEU A 269 -18.70 7.80 -9.38
CA LEU A 269 -19.94 8.27 -10.01
C LEU A 269 -20.50 9.54 -9.37
N LEU A 270 -20.72 9.53 -8.06
CA LEU A 270 -21.24 10.71 -7.36
C LEU A 270 -20.28 11.91 -7.39
N PRO A 271 -18.98 11.73 -7.15
CA PRO A 271 -17.98 12.79 -7.37
C PRO A 271 -18.01 13.42 -8.77
N LEU A 272 -18.14 12.60 -9.83
CA LEU A 272 -18.23 13.12 -11.21
C LEU A 272 -19.49 13.95 -11.45
N ILE A 273 -20.63 13.56 -10.89
CA ILE A 273 -21.86 14.35 -10.96
C ILE A 273 -21.66 15.71 -10.25
N VAL A 274 -21.02 15.70 -9.08
CA VAL A 274 -20.68 16.95 -8.37
C VAL A 274 -19.70 17.80 -9.20
N LEU A 275 -18.72 17.18 -9.83
CA LEU A 275 -17.74 17.85 -10.69
C LEU A 275 -18.43 18.54 -11.86
N GLU A 276 -19.39 17.88 -12.53
CA GLU A 276 -20.10 18.42 -13.69
C GLU A 276 -20.81 19.76 -13.38
N HIS A 277 -21.24 19.96 -12.13
CA HIS A 277 -21.90 21.19 -11.68
C HIS A 277 -20.91 22.33 -11.35
N ARG A 278 -19.59 22.07 -11.37
CA ARG A 278 -18.58 23.12 -11.17
C ARG A 278 -18.41 23.98 -12.43
N ARG A 279 -17.84 25.16 -12.23
CA ARG A 279 -17.47 26.04 -13.37
C ARG A 279 -16.29 25.42 -14.13
N MET A 280 -16.47 25.17 -15.42
CA MET A 280 -15.47 24.63 -16.33
C MET A 280 -15.86 24.96 -17.78
N ASP A 281 -14.91 24.84 -18.70
CA ASP A 281 -15.15 25.00 -20.14
C ASP A 281 -16.01 23.84 -20.70
N ALA A 282 -16.52 24.00 -21.90
CA ALA A 282 -17.43 23.06 -22.55
C ALA A 282 -16.75 21.72 -22.86
N VAL A 283 -15.47 21.74 -23.24
CA VAL A 283 -14.70 20.53 -23.58
C VAL A 283 -14.47 19.67 -22.33
N THR A 284 -13.98 20.28 -21.27
CA THR A 284 -13.79 19.59 -19.98
C THR A 284 -15.11 19.01 -19.46
N ARG A 285 -16.21 19.76 -19.58
CA ARG A 285 -17.54 19.29 -19.17
C ARG A 285 -18.01 18.09 -19.98
N ASP A 286 -17.76 18.07 -21.29
CA ASP A 286 -18.08 16.94 -22.14
C ASP A 286 -17.29 15.68 -21.76
N ARG A 287 -16.00 15.83 -21.47
CA ARG A 287 -15.14 14.76 -20.99
C ARG A 287 -15.65 14.18 -19.65
N VAL A 288 -16.02 15.05 -18.71
CA VAL A 288 -16.61 14.64 -17.40
C VAL A 288 -17.92 13.89 -17.61
N ARG A 289 -18.79 14.37 -18.51
CA ARG A 289 -20.05 13.68 -18.87
C ARG A 289 -19.80 12.29 -19.44
N TYR A 290 -18.81 12.18 -20.32
CA TYR A 290 -18.45 10.88 -20.88
C TYR A 290 -18.03 9.89 -19.80
N ALA A 291 -17.10 10.29 -18.92
CA ALA A 291 -16.65 9.43 -17.81
C ALA A 291 -17.80 9.05 -16.86
N ARG A 292 -18.68 10.01 -16.54
CA ARG A 292 -19.89 9.77 -15.74
C ARG A 292 -20.83 8.76 -16.39
N ASP A 293 -21.17 8.95 -17.68
CA ASP A 293 -22.12 8.09 -18.39
C ASP A 293 -21.58 6.67 -18.55
N LEU A 294 -20.28 6.50 -18.78
CA LEU A 294 -19.63 5.21 -18.85
C LEU A 294 -19.82 4.44 -17.54
N ILE A 295 -19.50 5.07 -16.40
CA ILE A 295 -19.63 4.45 -15.07
C ILE A 295 -21.10 4.24 -14.71
N PHE A 296 -21.99 5.17 -15.04
CA PHE A 296 -23.42 5.06 -14.75
C PHE A 296 -24.05 3.86 -15.50
N THR A 297 -23.73 3.74 -16.79
CA THR A 297 -24.25 2.66 -17.62
C THR A 297 -23.73 1.29 -17.14
N ASP A 298 -22.45 1.19 -16.83
CA ASP A 298 -21.84 -0.04 -16.33
C ASP A 298 -22.43 -0.41 -14.95
N LEU A 299 -22.54 0.54 -14.04
CA LEU A 299 -23.17 0.29 -12.74
C LEU A 299 -24.64 -0.12 -12.89
N SER A 300 -25.41 0.53 -13.76
CA SER A 300 -26.82 0.17 -14.00
C SER A 300 -26.92 -1.28 -14.48
N ALA A 301 -26.12 -1.67 -15.51
CA ALA A 301 -26.14 -3.02 -16.05
C ALA A 301 -25.77 -4.07 -14.97
N ARG A 302 -24.79 -3.77 -14.11
CA ARG A 302 -24.41 -4.68 -13.02
C ARG A 302 -25.48 -4.76 -11.93
N GLN A 303 -26.20 -3.68 -11.64
CA GLN A 303 -27.29 -3.73 -10.65
C GLN A 303 -28.55 -4.46 -11.17
N ASP A 304 -28.71 -4.61 -12.47
CA ASP A 304 -29.77 -5.42 -13.07
C ASP A 304 -29.43 -6.93 -13.05
N SER A 305 -28.16 -7.29 -12.87
CA SER A 305 -27.70 -8.68 -12.76
C SER A 305 -27.76 -9.16 -11.31
N TRP A 306 -28.45 -10.27 -11.05
CA TRP A 306 -28.56 -10.84 -9.70
C TRP A 306 -27.21 -11.33 -9.14
N THR A 307 -26.23 -11.64 -9.99
CA THR A 307 -24.88 -12.10 -9.59
C THR A 307 -23.95 -10.96 -9.21
N GLU A 308 -24.20 -9.75 -9.72
CA GLU A 308 -23.33 -8.57 -9.52
C GLU A 308 -23.98 -7.49 -8.66
N TRP A 309 -25.24 -7.70 -8.30
CA TRP A 309 -25.98 -6.77 -7.45
C TRP A 309 -25.31 -6.61 -6.09
N THR A 310 -25.17 -5.36 -5.66
CA THR A 310 -24.67 -5.04 -4.32
C THR A 310 -25.51 -3.95 -3.66
N PRO A 311 -25.73 -4.01 -2.32
CA PRO A 311 -26.48 -2.97 -1.62
C PRO A 311 -25.82 -1.58 -1.71
N ARG A 312 -24.49 -1.54 -1.86
CA ARG A 312 -23.72 -0.30 -2.03
C ARG A 312 -23.94 0.28 -3.42
N GLY A 313 -23.87 -0.56 -4.45
CA GLY A 313 -24.14 -0.18 -5.84
C GLY A 313 -25.55 0.34 -6.03
N ALA A 314 -26.56 -0.37 -5.52
CA ALA A 314 -27.95 0.03 -5.61
C ALA A 314 -28.22 1.41 -4.97
N ARG A 315 -27.68 1.65 -3.76
CA ARG A 315 -27.79 2.96 -3.10
C ARG A 315 -27.07 4.07 -3.87
N ARG A 316 -25.93 3.77 -4.48
CA ARG A 316 -25.16 4.72 -5.28
C ARG A 316 -25.92 5.07 -6.56
N LEU A 317 -26.44 4.06 -7.26
CA LEU A 317 -27.25 4.24 -8.47
C LEU A 317 -28.50 5.10 -8.19
N ALA A 318 -29.25 4.78 -7.13
CA ALA A 318 -30.43 5.55 -6.74
C ALA A 318 -30.09 7.03 -6.46
N ARG A 319 -28.98 7.30 -5.75
CA ARG A 319 -28.52 8.68 -5.51
C ARG A 319 -28.08 9.38 -6.79
N ALA A 320 -27.35 8.68 -7.66
CA ALA A 320 -26.92 9.23 -8.95
C ALA A 320 -28.13 9.60 -9.82
N THR A 321 -29.12 8.72 -9.92
CA THR A 321 -30.37 8.97 -10.65
C THR A 321 -31.12 10.19 -10.09
N ALA A 322 -31.21 10.30 -8.77
CA ALA A 322 -31.86 11.44 -8.11
C ALA A 322 -31.11 12.76 -8.38
N MET A 323 -29.77 12.75 -8.42
CA MET A 323 -28.96 13.95 -8.71
C MET A 323 -28.99 14.35 -10.19
N LEU A 324 -29.05 13.39 -11.09
CA LEU A 324 -29.05 13.62 -12.55
C LEU A 324 -30.43 14.06 -13.06
N GLY A 325 -31.50 13.67 -12.39
CA GLY A 325 -32.86 13.93 -12.84
C GLY A 325 -33.28 13.08 -14.06
N PRO A 326 -34.46 13.34 -14.63
CA PRO A 326 -35.05 12.49 -15.69
C PRO A 326 -34.36 12.61 -17.05
N ASN A 327 -33.72 13.74 -17.34
CA ASN A 327 -33.06 13.99 -18.64
C ASN A 327 -31.64 14.48 -18.43
N PRO A 328 -30.70 13.62 -18.05
CA PRO A 328 -29.29 14.02 -17.86
C PRO A 328 -28.67 14.45 -19.20
N ALA A 329 -27.89 15.52 -19.15
CA ALA A 329 -27.13 15.97 -20.32
C ALA A 329 -26.12 14.86 -20.71
N ARG A 330 -26.14 14.49 -21.99
CA ARG A 330 -25.23 13.47 -22.55
C ARG A 330 -23.95 14.06 -23.08
N PRO A 331 -22.86 13.27 -23.16
CA PRO A 331 -21.66 13.70 -23.87
C PRO A 331 -21.94 13.84 -25.37
N LEU A 332 -21.10 14.58 -26.07
CA LEU A 332 -21.19 14.74 -27.52
C LEU A 332 -21.07 13.37 -28.20
N ALA A 333 -21.91 13.14 -29.21
CA ALA A 333 -21.77 11.95 -30.04
C ALA A 333 -20.47 12.06 -30.85
N VAL A 334 -19.75 10.94 -30.99
CA VAL A 334 -18.53 10.86 -31.80
C VAL A 334 -18.82 10.05 -33.03
N GLU A 335 -18.71 10.70 -34.21
CA GLU A 335 -18.89 10.04 -35.51
C GLU A 335 -17.60 9.34 -35.93
N GLN A 336 -17.73 8.12 -36.44
CA GLN A 336 -16.57 7.39 -37.00
C GLN A 336 -15.94 8.19 -38.15
N PRO A 337 -14.63 8.20 -38.28
CA PRO A 337 -13.65 7.30 -37.65
C PRO A 337 -13.03 7.80 -36.32
N ALA A 338 -13.55 8.85 -35.70
CA ALA A 338 -13.04 9.34 -34.42
C ALA A 338 -13.42 8.41 -33.24
N TRP A 339 -12.62 8.43 -32.18
CA TRP A 339 -12.87 7.68 -30.94
C TRP A 339 -12.60 8.53 -29.70
N ARG A 340 -13.05 8.06 -28.53
CA ARG A 340 -12.76 8.68 -27.25
C ARG A 340 -11.72 7.90 -26.47
N ASN A 341 -10.76 8.60 -25.89
CA ASN A 341 -9.79 8.07 -24.96
C ASN A 341 -10.39 7.86 -23.56
N CYS A 342 -9.62 7.26 -22.65
CA CYS A 342 -10.02 7.05 -21.26
C CYS A 342 -10.39 8.36 -20.53
N ASP A 343 -9.78 9.47 -20.90
CA ASP A 343 -10.03 10.81 -20.35
C ASP A 343 -11.21 11.54 -21.02
N GLY A 344 -11.89 10.89 -21.97
CA GLY A 344 -13.01 11.44 -22.72
C GLY A 344 -12.60 12.37 -23.87
N SER A 345 -11.31 12.59 -24.11
CA SER A 345 -10.84 13.35 -25.28
C SER A 345 -11.19 12.62 -26.57
N ILE A 346 -11.56 13.41 -27.60
CA ILE A 346 -11.90 12.89 -28.92
C ILE A 346 -10.63 12.94 -29.78
N GLU A 347 -10.24 11.79 -30.31
CA GLU A 347 -9.14 11.66 -31.27
C GLU A 347 -9.64 11.30 -32.67
N HIS A 348 -8.99 11.84 -33.67
CA HIS A 348 -9.22 11.52 -35.06
C HIS A 348 -8.04 10.71 -35.60
N PRO A 349 -8.27 9.74 -36.51
CA PRO A 349 -7.17 9.04 -37.16
C PRO A 349 -6.27 10.06 -37.90
N ALA A 350 -4.97 9.78 -37.87
CA ALA A 350 -4.02 10.60 -38.63
C ALA A 350 -4.42 10.60 -40.12
N PRO A 351 -4.36 11.76 -40.83
CA PRO A 351 -4.58 11.77 -42.25
C PRO A 351 -3.60 10.80 -42.93
N PRO A 352 -4.05 10.08 -43.99
CA PRO A 352 -3.15 9.18 -44.72
C PRO A 352 -1.92 9.95 -45.17
N ALA A 353 -0.73 9.36 -44.98
CA ALA A 353 0.51 9.93 -45.44
C ALA A 353 0.37 10.26 -46.93
N GLN A 354 0.52 11.53 -47.30
CA GLN A 354 0.51 11.91 -48.71
C GLN A 354 1.70 11.20 -49.40
N PRO A 355 1.50 10.56 -50.55
CA PRO A 355 2.53 9.84 -51.27
C PRO A 355 3.68 10.72 -51.75
#